data_ff72f3f222ab74105490801e22814b30
#
_entry.id   ff72f3f222ab74105490801e22814b30
#
_cell.length_a   1.000
_cell.length_b   1.000
_cell.length_c   1.000
_cell.angle_alpha   90.00
_cell.angle_beta   90.00
_cell.angle_gamma   90.00
#
_symmetry.space_group_name_H-M   'P 1'
#
loop_
_entity.id
_entity.type
_entity.pdbx_description
1 polymer ?
#
loop_
_entity_poly.entity_id
_entity_poly.type
_entity_poly.pdbx_seq_one_letter_code
_entity_poly.pdbx_strand_id
1 'polypeptide(L)'
;MDNFVITIARQYGSGGRTVGEMLAKKLGIGYYDKDIIRMASEDSGIHETLFGRVDEYSSAKKPLFGKNGIYSGELISPQSKDFTSDENLFNYQAKIIRELAGKESCVIIGRCSNYILKDYPNVLRVFIHADWNFRCLLYTSPSPRDV
;
A
#
# COMPACT_ATOMS: atom_id res chain seq x y z
N MET A 1 21.69 8.16 -11.12
CA MET A 1 20.41 8.82 -11.33
C MET A 1 19.45 8.45 -10.23
N ASP A 2 18.81 9.44 -9.70
CA ASP A 2 17.91 9.18 -8.56
C ASP A 2 16.61 8.56 -9.04
N ASN A 3 16.16 7.57 -8.29
CA ASN A 3 14.88 6.95 -8.56
C ASN A 3 13.75 7.84 -8.02
N PHE A 4 12.56 7.61 -8.52
CA PHE A 4 11.36 8.30 -8.05
C PHE A 4 10.24 7.29 -7.80
N VAL A 5 9.32 7.66 -6.94
CA VAL A 5 8.19 6.80 -6.59
C VAL A 5 6.89 7.59 -6.76
N ILE A 6 5.89 6.94 -7.31
CA ILE A 6 4.55 7.51 -7.42
C ILE A 6 3.64 6.67 -6.53
N THR A 7 3.09 7.28 -5.48
CA THR A 7 2.11 6.61 -4.64
C THR A 7 0.71 7.01 -5.08
N ILE A 8 -0.17 6.04 -5.20
CA ILE A 8 -1.54 6.27 -5.64
C ILE A 8 -2.49 5.82 -4.54
N ALA A 9 -3.12 6.79 -3.89
CA ALA A 9 -4.24 6.54 -3.01
C ALA A 9 -5.51 6.76 -3.85
N ARG A 10 -6.56 6.00 -3.57
CA ARG A 10 -7.73 6.04 -4.42
C ARG A 10 -9.01 5.78 -3.65
N GLN A 11 -10.10 6.34 -4.17
CA GLN A 11 -11.42 5.96 -3.72
C GLN A 11 -11.79 4.62 -4.33
N TYR A 12 -12.56 3.82 -3.60
CA TYR A 12 -13.08 2.56 -4.09
C TYR A 12 -13.90 2.79 -5.36
N GLY A 13 -13.60 2.05 -6.40
CA GLY A 13 -14.31 2.16 -7.66
C GLY A 13 -13.86 3.29 -8.57
N SER A 14 -12.80 4.02 -8.22
CA SER A 14 -12.34 5.14 -9.06
C SER A 14 -11.50 4.72 -10.26
N GLY A 15 -11.08 3.45 -10.30
CA GLY A 15 -10.17 2.99 -11.37
C GLY A 15 -8.70 3.28 -11.10
N GLY A 16 -8.35 3.67 -9.89
CA GLY A 16 -6.98 4.06 -9.56
C GLY A 16 -5.96 2.97 -9.80
N ARG A 17 -6.33 1.70 -9.57
CA ARG A 17 -5.44 0.59 -9.81
C ARG A 17 -5.09 0.47 -11.31
N THR A 18 -6.09 0.58 -12.16
CA THR A 18 -5.89 0.53 -13.61
C THR A 18 -5.01 1.67 -14.09
N VAL A 19 -5.26 2.87 -13.56
CA VAL A 19 -4.44 4.04 -13.88
C VAL A 19 -2.99 3.81 -13.46
N GLY A 20 -2.77 3.26 -12.28
CA GLY A 20 -1.43 2.96 -11.78
C GLY A 20 -0.68 1.96 -12.65
N GLU A 21 -1.36 0.89 -13.07
CA GLU A 21 -0.76 -0.09 -13.97
C GLU A 21 -0.35 0.52 -15.29
N MET A 22 -1.25 1.30 -15.89
CA MET A 22 -0.99 1.96 -17.16
C MET A 22 0.18 2.93 -17.06
N LEU A 23 0.22 3.68 -15.97
CA LEU A 23 1.29 4.65 -15.74
C LEU A 23 2.64 3.97 -15.59
N ALA A 24 2.69 2.90 -14.80
CA ALA A 24 3.93 2.15 -14.59
C ALA A 24 4.42 1.57 -15.90
N LYS A 25 3.53 1.00 -16.69
CA LYS A 25 3.87 0.42 -17.98
C LYS A 25 4.39 1.49 -18.96
N LYS A 26 3.72 2.63 -18.98
CA LYS A 26 4.10 3.73 -19.87
C LYS A 26 5.48 4.31 -19.52
N LEU A 27 5.79 4.37 -18.23
CA LEU A 27 7.06 4.90 -17.75
C LEU A 27 8.16 3.82 -17.71
N GLY A 28 7.81 2.57 -17.88
CA GLY A 28 8.79 1.49 -17.80
C GLY A 28 9.33 1.24 -16.41
N ILE A 29 8.49 1.46 -15.38
CA ILE A 29 8.89 1.29 -13.99
C ILE A 29 8.05 0.21 -13.31
N GLY A 30 8.46 -0.20 -12.11
CA GLY A 30 7.76 -1.22 -11.36
C GLY A 30 6.37 -0.81 -10.93
N TYR A 31 5.53 -1.79 -10.66
CA TYR A 31 4.18 -1.60 -10.18
C TYR A 31 3.95 -2.55 -9.01
N TYR A 32 3.57 -2.01 -7.87
CA TYR A 32 3.38 -2.79 -6.64
C TYR A 32 2.03 -2.50 -6.02
N ASP A 33 1.27 -3.54 -5.78
CA ASP A 33 -0.01 -3.48 -5.08
C ASP A 33 0.00 -4.59 -4.04
N LYS A 34 -0.63 -5.72 -4.32
CA LYS A 34 -0.66 -6.85 -3.40
C LYS A 34 0.68 -7.57 -3.29
N ASP A 35 1.58 -7.32 -4.21
CA ASP A 35 2.94 -7.88 -4.15
C ASP A 35 3.66 -7.52 -2.85
N ILE A 36 3.33 -6.37 -2.28
CA ILE A 36 3.93 -5.92 -1.02
C ILE A 36 3.59 -6.87 0.12
N ILE A 37 2.38 -7.43 0.11
CA ILE A 37 1.98 -8.44 1.11
C ILE A 37 2.86 -9.67 0.99
N ARG A 38 3.07 -10.15 -0.23
CA ARG A 38 3.92 -11.33 -0.45
C ARG A 38 5.35 -11.05 0.00
N MET A 39 5.88 -9.89 -0.35
CA MET A 39 7.23 -9.52 0.03
C MET A 39 7.37 -9.39 1.55
N ALA A 40 6.39 -8.81 2.20
CA ALA A 40 6.38 -8.68 3.66
C ALA A 40 6.27 -10.05 4.33
N SER A 41 5.47 -10.94 3.76
CA SER A 41 5.33 -12.31 4.24
C SER A 41 6.66 -13.06 4.15
N GLU A 42 7.34 -12.96 3.04
CA GLU A 42 8.64 -13.60 2.85
C GLU A 42 9.69 -13.05 3.81
N ASP A 43 9.69 -11.75 4.01
CA ASP A 43 10.67 -11.08 4.88
C ASP A 43 10.44 -11.41 6.37
N SER A 44 9.19 -11.46 6.79
CA SER A 44 8.84 -11.66 8.20
C SER A 44 8.67 -13.12 8.61
N GLY A 45 8.36 -13.99 7.66
CA GLY A 45 7.96 -15.35 7.95
C GLY A 45 6.50 -15.48 8.40
N ILE A 46 5.73 -14.38 8.37
CA ILE A 46 4.33 -14.39 8.75
C ILE A 46 3.48 -14.69 7.53
N HIS A 47 2.47 -15.56 7.69
CA HIS A 47 1.63 -15.98 6.57
C HIS A 47 0.87 -14.80 5.95
N GLU A 48 0.74 -14.81 4.64
CA GLU A 48 0.09 -13.72 3.88
C GLU A 48 -1.32 -13.40 4.35
N THR A 49 -2.08 -14.41 4.78
CA THR A 49 -3.47 -14.21 5.19
C THR A 49 -3.60 -13.26 6.37
N LEU A 50 -2.59 -13.22 7.25
CA LEU A 50 -2.61 -12.30 8.38
C LEU A 50 -2.45 -10.85 7.93
N PHE A 51 -1.67 -10.62 6.87
CA PHE A 51 -1.53 -9.28 6.32
C PHE A 51 -2.82 -8.77 5.69
N GLY A 52 -3.66 -9.67 5.18
CA GLY A 52 -4.96 -9.28 4.62
C GLY A 52 -5.87 -8.58 5.62
N ARG A 53 -5.77 -8.97 6.90
CA ARG A 53 -6.56 -8.32 7.95
C ARG A 53 -6.18 -6.84 8.12
N VAL A 54 -4.91 -6.53 7.98
CA VAL A 54 -4.44 -5.15 8.12
C VAL A 54 -5.00 -4.26 7.00
N ASP A 55 -5.11 -4.79 5.80
CA ASP A 55 -5.70 -4.07 4.68
C ASP A 55 -7.16 -3.69 4.96
N GLU A 56 -7.91 -4.63 5.50
CA GLU A 56 -9.31 -4.38 5.85
C GLU A 56 -9.41 -3.37 7.00
N TYR A 57 -8.52 -3.47 7.96
CA TYR A 57 -8.50 -2.58 9.11
C TYR A 57 -8.05 -1.17 8.78
N SER A 58 -7.31 -0.97 7.71
CA SER A 58 -6.88 0.37 7.33
C SER A 58 -8.06 1.27 6.97
N SER A 59 -9.18 0.67 6.63
CA SER A 59 -10.43 1.40 6.42
C SER A 59 -11.29 1.44 7.67
N ALA A 60 -10.89 0.76 8.74
CA ALA A 60 -11.62 0.73 9.98
C ALA A 60 -11.12 1.82 10.94
N LYS A 61 -11.90 2.04 11.97
CA LYS A 61 -11.69 3.18 12.88
C LYS A 61 -10.57 3.02 13.89
N LYS A 62 -9.85 1.89 13.88
CA LYS A 62 -8.77 1.68 14.84
C LYS A 62 -7.48 2.30 14.36
N PRO A 63 -6.80 3.08 15.20
CA PRO A 63 -5.50 3.61 14.81
C PRO A 63 -4.48 2.49 14.71
N LEU A 64 -3.78 2.42 13.59
CA LEU A 64 -2.69 1.47 13.37
C LEU A 64 -1.38 1.98 13.96
N PHE A 65 -1.36 3.19 14.50
CA PHE A 65 -0.14 3.90 14.84
C PHE A 65 0.08 4.07 16.34
N GLY A 66 -0.29 3.08 17.13
CA GLY A 66 -0.09 3.14 18.57
C GLY A 66 -0.97 4.16 19.29
N LYS A 67 -0.71 4.34 20.58
CA LYS A 67 -1.57 5.16 21.43
C LYS A 67 -1.60 6.64 21.07
N ASN A 68 -0.54 7.12 20.42
CA ASN A 68 -0.40 8.54 20.09
C ASN A 68 -0.67 8.84 18.61
N GLY A 69 -1.09 7.84 17.84
CA GLY A 69 -1.29 8.02 16.41
C GLY A 69 0.00 8.25 15.64
N ILE A 70 1.15 8.01 16.25
CA ILE A 70 2.46 8.22 15.63
C ILE A 70 3.01 6.88 15.21
N TYR A 71 3.37 6.78 13.94
CA TYR A 71 3.97 5.59 13.39
C TYR A 71 5.44 5.50 13.78
N SER A 72 5.82 4.48 14.54
CA SER A 72 7.19 4.31 15.00
C SER A 72 8.07 3.56 14.00
N GLY A 73 7.48 2.65 13.25
CA GLY A 73 8.21 1.83 12.28
C GLY A 73 9.06 0.75 12.89
N GLU A 74 8.98 0.54 14.18
CA GLU A 74 9.81 -0.47 14.86
C GLU A 74 9.22 -1.86 14.71
N LEU A 75 10.06 -2.80 14.29
CA LEU A 75 9.66 -4.20 14.16
C LEU A 75 9.69 -4.88 15.52
N ILE A 76 8.69 -5.71 15.75
CA ILE A 76 8.55 -6.47 16.99
C ILE A 76 9.25 -7.83 16.82
N SER A 77 9.95 -8.26 17.86
CA SER A 77 10.71 -9.51 17.86
C SER A 77 9.82 -10.73 17.60
N PRO A 78 10.29 -11.73 16.84
CA PRO A 78 9.55 -12.97 16.66
C PRO A 78 9.21 -13.71 17.93
N GLN A 79 9.95 -13.47 19.01
CA GLN A 79 9.70 -14.09 20.30
C GLN A 79 8.57 -13.40 21.07
N SER A 80 8.15 -12.23 20.64
CA SER A 80 7.07 -11.51 21.28
C SER A 80 5.71 -12.07 20.86
N LYS A 81 4.77 -12.07 21.80
CA LYS A 81 3.38 -12.41 21.50
C LYS A 81 2.73 -11.43 20.54
N ASP A 82 3.32 -10.23 20.41
CA ASP A 82 2.79 -9.18 19.53
C ASP A 82 3.41 -9.23 18.13
N PHE A 83 4.20 -10.26 17.84
CA PHE A 83 4.84 -10.40 16.53
C PHE A 83 3.82 -10.39 15.36
N THR A 84 2.64 -10.98 15.57
CA THR A 84 1.59 -11.00 14.56
C THR A 84 0.53 -9.92 14.78
N SER A 85 0.82 -8.91 15.59
CA SER A 85 -0.10 -7.80 15.80
C SER A 85 -0.27 -6.97 14.54
N ASP A 86 -1.41 -6.30 14.43
CA ASP A 86 -1.69 -5.47 13.25
C ASP A 86 -0.63 -4.38 13.06
N GLU A 87 -0.15 -3.80 14.15
CA GLU A 87 0.91 -2.81 14.10
C GLU A 87 2.18 -3.38 13.48
N ASN A 88 2.60 -4.57 13.91
CA ASN A 88 3.81 -5.17 13.39
C ASN A 88 3.65 -5.62 11.93
N LEU A 89 2.48 -6.11 11.56
CA LEU A 89 2.18 -6.45 10.18
C LEU A 89 2.28 -5.21 9.29
N PHE A 90 1.75 -4.10 9.76
CA PHE A 90 1.88 -2.83 9.06
C PHE A 90 3.34 -2.40 8.96
N ASN A 91 4.11 -2.57 10.02
CA ASN A 91 5.52 -2.20 10.05
C ASN A 91 6.35 -2.98 9.04
N TYR A 92 6.04 -4.27 8.83
CA TYR A 92 6.72 -5.05 7.80
C TYR A 92 6.38 -4.56 6.39
N GLN A 93 5.11 -4.22 6.15
CA GLN A 93 4.75 -3.64 4.87
C GLN A 93 5.45 -2.30 4.65
N ALA A 94 5.51 -1.47 5.68
CA ALA A 94 6.20 -0.19 5.61
C ALA A 94 7.69 -0.36 5.32
N LYS A 95 8.30 -1.38 5.90
CA LYS A 95 9.70 -1.70 5.64
C LYS A 95 9.92 -1.99 4.16
N ILE A 96 9.07 -2.82 3.57
CA ILE A 96 9.16 -3.16 2.15
C ILE A 96 8.98 -1.91 1.29
N ILE A 97 8.00 -1.08 1.63
CA ILE A 97 7.72 0.15 0.87
C ILE A 97 8.92 1.10 0.91
N ARG A 98 9.56 1.24 2.07
CA ARG A 98 10.75 2.08 2.19
C ARG A 98 11.93 1.52 1.40
N GLU A 99 12.11 0.20 1.43
CA GLU A 99 13.18 -0.44 0.68
C GLU A 99 12.99 -0.24 -0.82
N LEU A 100 11.76 -0.37 -1.29
CA LEU A 100 11.45 -0.13 -2.70
C LEU A 100 11.72 1.33 -3.09
N ALA A 101 11.33 2.26 -2.23
CA ALA A 101 11.53 3.68 -2.49
C ALA A 101 13.00 4.07 -2.57
N GLY A 102 13.87 3.36 -1.87
CA GLY A 102 15.29 3.62 -1.92
C GLY A 102 16.03 2.84 -3.01
N LYS A 103 15.35 1.88 -3.64
CA LYS A 103 16.00 0.94 -4.54
C LYS A 103 15.67 1.17 -6.01
N GLU A 104 14.43 1.49 -6.31
CA GLU A 104 13.99 1.58 -7.71
C GLU A 104 12.88 2.60 -7.89
N SER A 105 12.67 2.99 -9.14
CA SER A 105 11.49 3.79 -9.50
C SER A 105 10.30 2.88 -9.65
N CYS A 106 9.18 3.25 -9.04
CA CYS A 106 7.99 2.39 -9.08
C CYS A 106 6.72 3.16 -8.76
N VAL A 107 5.60 2.52 -9.08
CA VAL A 107 4.27 2.96 -8.67
C VAL A 107 3.81 2.04 -7.55
N ILE A 108 3.33 2.60 -6.45
CA ILE A 108 2.81 1.84 -5.31
C ILE A 108 1.36 2.22 -5.08
N ILE A 109 0.49 1.22 -5.07
CA ILE A 109 -0.95 1.42 -4.92
C ILE A 109 -1.36 1.21 -3.46
N GLY A 110 -1.92 2.25 -2.85
CA GLY A 110 -2.51 2.16 -1.52
C GLY A 110 -1.53 1.81 -0.41
N ARG A 111 -1.98 1.04 0.56
CA ARG A 111 -1.20 0.53 1.71
C ARG A 111 -0.57 1.62 2.55
N CYS A 112 -1.22 2.78 2.59
CA CYS A 112 -0.71 3.95 3.30
C CYS A 112 0.69 4.39 2.83
N SER A 113 1.07 4.04 1.60
CA SER A 113 2.38 4.39 1.08
C SER A 113 2.60 5.89 1.01
N ASN A 114 1.56 6.67 0.75
CA ASN A 114 1.64 8.11 0.77
C ASN A 114 2.04 8.66 2.16
N TYR A 115 1.57 8.02 3.23
CA TYR A 115 1.94 8.41 4.59
C TYR A 115 3.33 7.89 4.96
N ILE A 116 3.62 6.63 4.65
CA ILE A 116 4.90 6.00 4.97
C ILE A 116 6.05 6.78 4.32
N LEU A 117 5.84 7.26 3.11
CA LEU A 117 6.87 7.98 2.36
C LEU A 117 6.69 9.50 2.40
N LYS A 118 5.96 10.01 3.35
CA LYS A 118 5.62 11.44 3.41
C LYS A 118 6.84 12.37 3.45
N ASP A 119 7.94 11.91 4.01
CA ASP A 119 9.14 12.71 4.14
C ASP A 119 10.17 12.47 3.04
N TYR A 120 9.84 11.64 2.07
CA TYR A 120 10.75 11.33 0.97
C TYR A 120 10.61 12.40 -0.13
N PRO A 121 11.71 13.05 -0.51
CA PRO A 121 11.62 14.13 -1.51
C PRO A 121 11.38 13.62 -2.94
N ASN A 122 11.64 12.34 -3.20
CA ASN A 122 11.52 11.76 -4.52
C ASN A 122 10.17 11.05 -4.74
N VAL A 123 9.15 11.44 -4.00
CA VAL A 123 7.83 10.79 -4.06
C VAL A 123 6.78 11.77 -4.54
N LEU A 124 6.06 11.37 -5.58
CA LEU A 124 4.88 12.09 -6.04
C LEU A 124 3.65 11.38 -5.48
N ARG A 125 2.86 12.08 -4.71
CA ARG A 125 1.65 11.53 -4.11
C ARG A 125 0.44 11.91 -4.96
N VAL A 126 -0.29 10.89 -5.39
CA VAL A 126 -1.47 11.08 -6.24
C VAL A 126 -2.68 10.48 -5.54
N PHE A 127 -3.79 11.20 -5.57
CA PHE A 127 -5.05 10.69 -5.08
C PHE A 127 -6.04 10.67 -6.25
N ILE A 128 -6.62 9.51 -6.52
CA ILE A 128 -7.57 9.33 -7.62
C ILE A 128 -8.96 9.16 -7.05
N HIS A 129 -9.87 9.98 -7.54
CA HIS A 129 -11.26 9.90 -7.12
C HIS A 129 -12.15 10.01 -8.35
N ALA A 130 -13.38 9.57 -8.20
CA ALA A 130 -14.39 9.67 -9.23
C ALA A 130 -15.74 9.90 -8.56
N ASP A 131 -16.73 10.39 -9.30
CA ASP A 131 -18.01 10.59 -8.71
C ASP A 131 -18.67 9.24 -8.37
N TRP A 132 -19.68 9.30 -7.51
CA TRP A 132 -20.33 8.11 -6.99
C TRP A 132 -20.92 7.24 -8.09
N ASN A 133 -21.58 7.85 -9.08
CA ASN A 133 -22.22 7.11 -10.16
C ASN A 133 -21.21 6.30 -10.96
N PHE A 134 -20.09 6.90 -11.29
CA PHE A 134 -19.03 6.19 -12.01
C PHE A 134 -18.51 5.00 -11.21
N ARG A 135 -18.26 5.20 -9.92
CA ARG A 135 -17.73 4.15 -9.07
C ARG A 135 -18.69 2.97 -8.92
N CYS A 136 -19.97 3.25 -8.82
CA CYS A 136 -20.99 2.21 -8.75
C CYS A 136 -21.06 1.41 -10.05
N LEU A 137 -21.01 2.07 -11.19
CA LEU A 137 -21.04 1.40 -12.49
C LEU A 137 -19.85 0.48 -12.69
N LEU A 138 -18.68 0.89 -12.25
CA LEU A 138 -17.47 0.10 -12.39
C LEU A 138 -17.58 -1.26 -11.70
N TYR A 139 -18.25 -1.32 -10.56
CA TYR A 139 -18.37 -2.54 -9.78
C TYR A 139 -19.67 -3.30 -9.98
N THR A 140 -20.67 -2.71 -10.63
CA THR A 140 -21.92 -3.39 -10.91
C THR A 140 -22.08 -3.80 -12.36
N SER A 141 -21.23 -3.31 -13.23
CA SER A 141 -21.24 -3.68 -14.64
C SER A 141 -20.84 -5.14 -14.81
N PRO A 142 -21.48 -5.87 -15.73
CA PRO A 142 -21.03 -7.21 -16.05
C PRO A 142 -19.69 -7.23 -16.77
N SER A 143 -19.20 -6.12 -17.23
CA SER A 143 -17.89 -6.01 -17.86
C SER A 143 -16.81 -6.10 -16.78
N PRO A 144 -15.91 -7.00 -16.93
CA PRO A 144 -14.92 -7.22 -15.88
C PRO A 144 -13.78 -6.27 -15.94
N ARG A 145 -13.82 -5.31 -16.37
CA ARG A 145 -12.77 -4.57 -16.36
C ARG A 145 -12.33 -4.13 -15.33
N ASP A 146 -12.33 -4.20 -14.72
CA ASP A 146 -11.96 -3.79 -13.84
C ASP A 146 -11.15 -4.13 -13.26
N VAL A 147 -11.13 -4.44 -13.67
CA VAL A 147 -10.62 -4.91 -13.17
C VAL A 147 -9.63 -4.61 -12.88
#